data_8f0b1437b3c819c1da6f110469d513d1
#
_entry.id   8f0b1437b3c819c1da6f110469d513d1
#
_cell.length_a   1.000
_cell.length_b   1.000
_cell.length_c   1.000
_cell.angle_alpha   90.00
_cell.angle_beta   90.00
_cell.angle_gamma   90.00
#
_symmetry.space_group_name_H-M   'P 1'
#
loop_
_entity.id
_entity.type
_entity.pdbx_description
1 polymer ?
#
loop_
_entity_poly.entity_id
_entity_poly.type
_entity_poly.pdbx_seq_one_letter_code
_entity_poly.pdbx_strand_id
1 'polypeptide(L)'
;IPDFKMEKHIIDRRVKQMEAEGVTFHCGINVGSDITVEELDAKYDAVLIAIGSEKPFDFFANAPGRDLDGIHFAMDFLPQQNRRVAQEAQKNTTPQLSAQGKNVIVIGGGDTGSDCIGTSFRQGAKSVTQLEIMPQPPEIENKDMSWPHWPMKLRVSTSQAEGADTIYSISTTGFKGVDGRITQLLYTKVDEKMQPVPGSEGALDADLVLLAMGFSGPPSQPLIEDLDMELVARGRFKGLAADDHTYHLNDSKSGKWYAAGDIRRGQSLVVWAIREGRQAAHAIDKALMGATTLPR
;
A
#
# COMPACT_ATOMS: atom_id res chain seq x y z
N ILE A 1 -6.32 -5.82 1.59
CA ILE A 1 -7.68 -5.58 1.05
C ILE A 1 -8.70 -6.18 2.00
N PRO A 2 -9.72 -5.42 2.48
CA PRO A 2 -10.78 -5.93 3.35
C PRO A 2 -11.71 -6.93 2.65
N ASP A 3 -12.34 -7.83 3.43
CA ASP A 3 -13.26 -8.85 2.92
C ASP A 3 -14.45 -8.27 2.17
N PHE A 4 -14.98 -7.13 2.60
CA PHE A 4 -16.08 -6.47 1.92
C PHE A 4 -15.71 -5.91 0.53
N LYS A 5 -14.43 -5.88 0.17
CA LYS A 5 -13.90 -5.56 -1.17
C LYS A 5 -13.54 -6.83 -1.94
N MET A 6 -12.96 -7.81 -1.24
CA MET A 6 -12.54 -9.09 -1.83
C MET A 6 -12.62 -10.20 -0.79
N GLU A 7 -13.57 -11.07 -0.94
CA GLU A 7 -13.78 -12.24 -0.07
C GLU A 7 -12.62 -13.24 -0.18
N LYS A 8 -12.09 -13.69 0.94
CA LYS A 8 -10.86 -14.49 0.98
C LYS A 8 -11.02 -15.90 0.39
N HIS A 9 -12.24 -16.44 0.35
CA HIS A 9 -12.47 -17.74 -0.30
C HIS A 9 -12.08 -17.79 -1.78
N ILE A 10 -12.09 -16.63 -2.47
CA ILE A 10 -11.61 -16.51 -3.85
C ILE A 10 -10.10 -16.74 -3.93
N ILE A 11 -9.35 -16.22 -2.94
CA ILE A 11 -7.91 -16.42 -2.81
C ILE A 11 -7.62 -17.87 -2.45
N ASP A 12 -8.34 -18.43 -1.47
CA ASP A 12 -8.19 -19.82 -1.03
C ASP A 12 -8.38 -20.82 -2.18
N ARG A 13 -9.38 -20.56 -3.04
CA ARG A 13 -9.60 -21.35 -4.25
C ARG A 13 -8.39 -21.32 -5.19
N ARG A 14 -7.78 -20.12 -5.35
CA ARG A 14 -6.58 -19.96 -6.21
C ARG A 14 -5.36 -20.67 -5.62
N VAL A 15 -5.14 -20.51 -4.32
CA VAL A 15 -4.04 -21.21 -3.62
C VAL A 15 -4.17 -22.70 -3.79
N LYS A 16 -5.36 -23.29 -3.55
CA LYS A 16 -5.61 -24.72 -3.76
C LYS A 16 -5.35 -25.18 -5.20
N GLN A 17 -5.69 -24.36 -6.20
CA GLN A 17 -5.40 -24.66 -7.59
C GLN A 17 -3.90 -24.70 -7.83
N MET A 18 -3.16 -23.70 -7.35
CA MET A 18 -1.69 -23.65 -7.51
C MET A 18 -1.01 -24.83 -6.81
N GLU A 19 -1.46 -25.23 -5.62
CA GLU A 19 -0.98 -26.43 -4.93
C GLU A 19 -1.21 -27.70 -5.75
N ALA A 20 -2.40 -27.83 -6.36
CA ALA A 20 -2.72 -28.98 -7.23
C ALA A 20 -1.87 -28.97 -8.51
N GLU A 21 -1.39 -27.84 -8.97
CA GLU A 21 -0.48 -27.66 -10.09
C GLU A 21 1.02 -27.83 -9.69
N GLY A 22 1.31 -28.13 -8.42
CA GLY A 22 2.66 -28.44 -7.93
C GLY A 22 3.40 -27.28 -7.26
N VAL A 23 2.72 -26.15 -7.02
CA VAL A 23 3.30 -25.04 -6.25
C VAL A 23 3.35 -25.38 -4.77
N THR A 24 4.49 -25.18 -4.12
CA THR A 24 4.67 -25.38 -2.69
C THR A 24 4.74 -24.02 -1.99
N PHE A 25 3.90 -23.81 -0.96
CA PHE A 25 3.92 -22.63 -0.13
C PHE A 25 4.66 -22.88 1.18
N HIS A 26 5.69 -22.09 1.45
CA HIS A 26 6.45 -22.12 2.70
C HIS A 26 6.08 -20.88 3.54
N CYS A 27 4.98 -20.96 4.29
CA CYS A 27 4.52 -19.86 5.14
C CYS A 27 5.35 -19.74 6.41
N GLY A 28 5.45 -18.49 6.96
CA GLY A 28 6.18 -18.23 8.18
C GLY A 28 7.70 -18.25 8.02
N ILE A 29 8.20 -18.21 6.79
CA ILE A 29 9.63 -18.14 6.45
C ILE A 29 9.96 -16.72 6.01
N ASN A 30 10.91 -16.08 6.66
CA ASN A 30 11.42 -14.77 6.31
C ASN A 30 12.76 -14.91 5.60
N VAL A 31 12.80 -14.58 4.31
CA VAL A 31 14.02 -14.62 3.50
C VAL A 31 14.99 -13.55 3.98
N GLY A 32 16.25 -13.92 4.15
CA GLY A 32 17.31 -13.10 4.73
C GLY A 32 17.54 -13.39 6.22
N SER A 33 16.57 -14.01 6.93
CA SER A 33 16.77 -14.44 8.33
C SER A 33 16.56 -15.93 8.56
N ASP A 34 15.50 -16.53 7.97
CA ASP A 34 15.23 -17.97 8.13
C ASP A 34 15.82 -18.80 6.98
N ILE A 35 15.99 -18.20 5.82
CA ILE A 35 16.69 -18.75 4.66
C ILE A 35 17.51 -17.63 4.02
N THR A 36 18.77 -17.89 3.70
CA THR A 36 19.68 -16.87 3.18
C THR A 36 19.55 -16.73 1.64
N VAL A 37 20.08 -15.63 1.11
CA VAL A 37 20.19 -15.38 -0.34
C VAL A 37 21.04 -16.46 -1.00
N GLU A 38 22.15 -16.85 -0.37
CA GLU A 38 23.06 -17.89 -0.87
C GLU A 38 22.39 -19.26 -0.92
N GLU A 39 21.58 -19.61 0.07
CA GLU A 39 20.81 -20.87 0.06
C GLU A 39 19.79 -20.91 -1.06
N LEU A 40 19.09 -19.79 -1.33
CA LEU A 40 18.17 -19.68 -2.45
C LEU A 40 18.90 -19.78 -3.78
N ASP A 41 20.02 -19.08 -3.92
CA ASP A 41 20.83 -19.08 -5.14
C ASP A 41 21.42 -20.48 -5.46
N ALA A 42 21.81 -21.23 -4.42
CA ALA A 42 22.30 -22.59 -4.57
C ALA A 42 21.19 -23.60 -4.90
N LYS A 43 19.98 -23.39 -4.40
CA LYS A 43 18.87 -24.34 -4.48
C LYS A 43 18.02 -24.20 -5.75
N TYR A 44 17.89 -22.98 -6.28
CA TYR A 44 16.96 -22.71 -7.39
C TYR A 44 17.69 -22.21 -8.64
N ASP A 45 17.14 -22.51 -9.80
CA ASP A 45 17.64 -22.07 -11.10
C ASP A 45 17.23 -20.62 -11.42
N ALA A 46 16.14 -20.15 -10.83
CA ALA A 46 15.68 -18.75 -10.86
C ALA A 46 14.95 -18.37 -9.58
N VAL A 47 15.10 -17.13 -9.14
CA VAL A 47 14.43 -16.56 -7.98
C VAL A 47 13.71 -15.27 -8.38
N LEU A 48 12.40 -15.20 -8.17
CA LEU A 48 11.60 -14.02 -8.45
C LEU A 48 11.21 -13.31 -7.14
N ILE A 49 11.63 -12.06 -6.97
CA ILE A 49 11.26 -11.22 -5.85
C ILE A 49 9.95 -10.49 -6.18
N ALA A 50 8.89 -10.74 -5.40
CA ALA A 50 7.56 -10.15 -5.56
C ALA A 50 6.96 -9.70 -4.22
N ILE A 51 7.79 -9.13 -3.33
CA ILE A 51 7.44 -8.79 -1.94
C ILE A 51 6.65 -7.48 -1.78
N GLY A 52 6.35 -6.79 -2.87
CA GLY A 52 5.55 -5.58 -2.85
C GLY A 52 6.26 -4.34 -2.31
N SER A 53 5.46 -3.40 -1.80
CA SER A 53 5.90 -2.12 -1.24
C SER A 53 5.05 -1.82 -0.01
N GLU A 54 5.64 -1.88 1.18
CA GLU A 54 4.92 -1.76 2.44
C GLU A 54 5.48 -0.68 3.38
N LYS A 55 6.63 -0.07 3.05
CA LYS A 55 7.17 1.03 3.86
C LYS A 55 6.33 2.29 3.63
N PRO A 56 5.51 2.73 4.62
CA PRO A 56 4.64 3.87 4.43
C PRO A 56 5.43 5.17 4.30
N PHE A 57 4.85 6.15 3.59
CA PHE A 57 5.28 7.52 3.75
C PHE A 57 4.80 8.08 5.08
N ASP A 58 5.70 8.74 5.81
CA ASP A 58 5.35 9.61 6.94
C ASP A 58 5.77 11.05 6.64
N PHE A 59 4.88 11.79 5.99
CA PHE A 59 5.09 13.20 5.72
C PHE A 59 4.94 14.09 6.96
N PHE A 60 4.51 13.51 8.08
CA PHE A 60 4.25 14.20 9.33
C PHE A 60 5.24 13.82 10.44
N ALA A 61 6.30 13.08 10.14
CA ALA A 61 7.26 12.59 11.14
C ALA A 61 7.78 13.69 12.08
N ASN A 62 7.88 14.92 11.58
CA ASN A 62 8.31 16.09 12.37
C ASN A 62 7.17 17.08 12.67
N ALA A 63 5.92 16.71 12.40
CA ALA A 63 4.79 17.58 12.67
C ALA A 63 4.49 17.65 14.19
N PRO A 64 4.08 18.82 14.72
CA PRO A 64 3.68 18.93 16.11
C PRO A 64 2.59 17.91 16.47
N GLY A 65 2.81 17.15 17.54
CA GLY A 65 1.85 16.17 18.06
C GLY A 65 1.75 14.86 17.26
N ARG A 66 2.70 14.54 16.35
CA ARG A 66 2.72 13.29 15.59
C ARG A 66 2.79 12.04 16.46
N ASP A 67 3.36 12.15 17.64
CA ASP A 67 3.57 11.10 18.64
C ASP A 67 2.35 10.84 19.56
N LEU A 68 1.27 11.60 19.40
CA LEU A 68 0.04 11.38 20.16
C LEU A 68 -0.59 10.02 19.82
N ASP A 69 -1.10 9.33 20.85
CA ASP A 69 -1.91 8.12 20.67
C ASP A 69 -3.17 8.42 19.84
N GLY A 70 -3.52 7.50 18.95
CA GLY A 70 -4.62 7.65 18.00
C GLY A 70 -4.19 8.08 16.60
N ILE A 71 -2.88 8.24 16.32
CA ILE A 71 -2.35 8.50 14.97
C ILE A 71 -1.57 7.28 14.48
N HIS A 72 -2.14 6.54 13.51
CA HIS A 72 -1.61 5.27 13.06
C HIS A 72 -1.51 5.21 11.54
N PHE A 73 -0.60 4.37 11.03
CA PHE A 73 -0.61 4.03 9.61
C PHE A 73 -1.81 3.11 9.27
N ALA A 74 -2.29 3.22 8.05
CA ALA A 74 -3.37 2.37 7.55
C ALA A 74 -3.05 0.88 7.70
N MET A 75 -1.78 0.50 7.54
CA MET A 75 -1.32 -0.89 7.66
C MET A 75 -1.22 -1.39 9.11
N ASP A 76 -1.33 -0.52 10.11
CA ASP A 76 -1.53 -0.94 11.50
C ASP A 76 -3.01 -1.28 11.77
N PHE A 77 -3.92 -0.65 11.04
CA PHE A 77 -5.36 -0.75 11.22
C PHE A 77 -6.00 -1.89 10.40
N LEU A 78 -5.70 -1.97 9.10
CA LEU A 78 -6.38 -2.88 8.17
C LEU A 78 -6.07 -4.37 8.41
N PRO A 79 -4.80 -4.81 8.58
CA PRO A 79 -4.49 -6.23 8.77
C PRO A 79 -5.12 -6.83 10.02
N GLN A 80 -5.15 -6.10 11.14
CA GLN A 80 -5.78 -6.60 12.36
C GLN A 80 -7.28 -6.82 12.20
N GLN A 81 -7.98 -5.96 11.42
CA GLN A 81 -9.39 -6.15 11.13
C GLN A 81 -9.63 -7.36 10.23
N ASN A 82 -8.78 -7.59 9.23
CA ASN A 82 -8.86 -8.78 8.39
C ASN A 82 -8.71 -10.06 9.21
N ARG A 83 -7.74 -10.10 10.15
CA ARG A 83 -7.56 -11.24 11.07
C ARG A 83 -8.79 -11.48 11.97
N ARG A 84 -9.44 -10.39 12.42
CA ARG A 84 -10.70 -10.51 13.18
C ARG A 84 -11.82 -11.14 12.36
N VAL A 85 -12.00 -10.67 11.12
CA VAL A 85 -13.01 -11.20 10.20
C VAL A 85 -12.75 -12.66 9.89
N ALA A 86 -11.49 -13.04 9.70
CA ALA A 86 -11.05 -14.41 9.49
C ALA A 86 -11.11 -15.28 10.77
N GLN A 87 -11.49 -14.72 11.93
CA GLN A 87 -11.52 -15.40 13.23
C GLN A 87 -10.17 -16.02 13.63
N GLU A 88 -9.07 -15.49 13.09
CA GLU A 88 -7.74 -15.93 13.47
C GLU A 88 -7.47 -15.61 14.94
N ALA A 89 -6.92 -16.59 15.67
CA ALA A 89 -6.51 -16.40 17.06
C ALA A 89 -5.49 -15.28 17.13
N GLN A 90 -5.86 -14.16 17.75
CA GLN A 90 -4.96 -13.04 17.92
C GLN A 90 -3.87 -13.44 18.92
N LYS A 91 -2.61 -13.45 18.49
CA LYS A 91 -1.47 -13.37 19.40
C LYS A 91 -1.47 -11.94 19.98
N ASN A 92 -2.22 -11.78 21.09
CA ASN A 92 -2.53 -10.49 21.70
C ASN A 92 -1.30 -9.91 22.40
N THR A 93 -0.56 -9.05 21.72
CA THR A 93 0.46 -8.21 22.37
C THR A 93 0.28 -6.72 22.04
N THR A 94 -0.58 -6.36 21.09
CA THR A 94 -0.79 -4.96 20.70
C THR A 94 -2.23 -4.54 20.99
N PRO A 95 -2.47 -3.36 21.60
CA PRO A 95 -3.82 -2.82 21.79
C PRO A 95 -4.55 -2.78 20.46
N GLN A 96 -5.80 -3.24 20.46
CA GLN A 96 -6.59 -3.26 19.24
C GLN A 96 -6.99 -1.84 18.83
N LEU A 97 -6.61 -1.44 17.63
CA LEU A 97 -7.12 -0.22 17.03
C LEU A 97 -8.58 -0.43 16.64
N SER A 98 -9.45 0.47 17.09
CA SER A 98 -10.87 0.45 16.77
C SER A 98 -11.38 1.83 16.46
N ALA A 99 -12.21 1.93 15.43
CA ALA A 99 -12.93 3.13 15.06
C ALA A 99 -14.27 3.31 15.79
N GLN A 100 -14.68 2.32 16.60
CA GLN A 100 -15.98 2.33 17.25
C GLN A 100 -16.22 3.58 18.08
N GLY A 101 -17.30 4.29 17.78
CA GLY A 101 -17.72 5.52 18.47
C GLY A 101 -16.81 6.73 18.28
N LYS A 102 -15.79 6.66 17.38
CA LYS A 102 -14.78 7.69 17.19
C LYS A 102 -15.07 8.60 16.00
N ASN A 103 -14.59 9.83 16.09
CA ASN A 103 -14.41 10.71 14.94
C ASN A 103 -13.10 10.29 14.25
N VAL A 104 -13.21 9.72 13.05
CA VAL A 104 -12.08 9.17 12.30
C VAL A 104 -11.70 10.12 11.18
N ILE A 105 -10.41 10.43 11.07
CA ILE A 105 -9.86 11.15 9.91
C ILE A 105 -8.95 10.20 9.14
N VAL A 106 -9.18 10.11 7.83
CA VAL A 106 -8.33 9.35 6.91
C VAL A 106 -7.58 10.33 6.02
N ILE A 107 -6.25 10.29 6.05
CA ILE A 107 -5.41 11.17 5.21
C ILE A 107 -4.95 10.36 4.00
N GLY A 108 -5.43 10.75 2.81
CA GLY A 108 -5.12 10.15 1.52
C GLY A 108 -6.33 9.65 0.76
N GLY A 109 -6.34 9.92 -0.56
CA GLY A 109 -7.47 9.66 -1.46
C GLY A 109 -7.43 8.35 -2.24
N GLY A 110 -6.40 7.50 -2.04
CA GLY A 110 -6.23 6.25 -2.77
C GLY A 110 -7.05 5.07 -2.23
N ASP A 111 -6.84 3.89 -2.82
CA ASP A 111 -7.56 2.66 -2.45
C ASP A 111 -7.37 2.28 -0.98
N THR A 112 -6.16 2.47 -0.43
CA THR A 112 -5.87 2.23 0.99
C THR A 112 -6.72 3.14 1.89
N GLY A 113 -6.90 4.41 1.52
CA GLY A 113 -7.80 5.34 2.23
C GLY A 113 -9.25 4.88 2.16
N SER A 114 -9.71 4.45 0.98
CA SER A 114 -11.05 3.89 0.78
C SER A 114 -11.28 2.63 1.64
N ASP A 115 -10.28 1.78 1.79
CA ASP A 115 -10.34 0.60 2.66
C ASP A 115 -10.45 0.99 4.15
N CYS A 116 -9.71 2.02 4.57
CA CYS A 116 -9.80 2.57 5.92
C CYS A 116 -11.19 3.16 6.22
N ILE A 117 -11.78 3.88 5.26
CA ILE A 117 -13.13 4.45 5.37
C ILE A 117 -14.16 3.36 5.60
N GLY A 118 -14.24 2.39 4.67
CA GLY A 118 -15.22 1.30 4.76
C GLY A 118 -15.03 0.42 6.00
N THR A 119 -13.78 0.21 6.44
CA THR A 119 -13.49 -0.51 7.68
C THR A 119 -13.96 0.28 8.89
N SER A 120 -13.75 1.60 8.93
CA SER A 120 -14.17 2.45 10.03
C SER A 120 -15.69 2.46 10.20
N PHE A 121 -16.47 2.56 9.12
CA PHE A 121 -17.92 2.46 9.18
C PHE A 121 -18.39 1.11 9.73
N ARG A 122 -17.81 0.00 9.27
CA ARG A 122 -18.15 -1.35 9.74
C ARG A 122 -17.79 -1.58 11.20
N GLN A 123 -16.82 -0.84 11.72
CA GLN A 123 -16.52 -0.85 13.15
C GLN A 123 -17.44 0.08 13.99
N GLY A 124 -18.31 0.86 13.35
CA GLY A 124 -19.21 1.78 14.03
C GLY A 124 -18.59 3.11 14.40
N ALA A 125 -17.79 3.71 13.51
CA ALA A 125 -17.29 5.06 13.66
C ALA A 125 -18.45 6.07 13.82
N LYS A 126 -18.26 7.10 14.63
CA LYS A 126 -19.23 8.19 14.81
C LYS A 126 -19.28 9.10 13.57
N SER A 127 -18.12 9.38 13.01
CA SER A 127 -17.95 10.11 11.75
C SER A 127 -16.68 9.65 11.06
N VAL A 128 -16.64 9.76 9.72
CA VAL A 128 -15.43 9.50 8.93
C VAL A 128 -15.21 10.64 7.95
N THR A 129 -14.09 11.34 8.09
CA THR A 129 -13.69 12.43 7.21
C THR A 129 -12.42 12.05 6.47
N GLN A 130 -12.43 12.14 5.13
CA GLN A 130 -11.25 11.95 4.30
C GLN A 130 -10.62 13.29 3.94
N LEU A 131 -9.31 13.39 4.08
CA LEU A 131 -8.54 14.56 3.66
C LEU A 131 -7.70 14.22 2.44
N GLU A 132 -7.85 15.02 1.38
CA GLU A 132 -7.07 14.89 0.16
C GLU A 132 -6.33 16.20 -0.14
N ILE A 133 -5.03 16.11 -0.37
CA ILE A 133 -4.20 17.28 -0.67
C ILE A 133 -4.45 17.80 -2.09
N MET A 134 -4.81 16.91 -3.01
CA MET A 134 -5.12 17.28 -4.39
C MET A 134 -6.45 18.01 -4.47
N PRO A 135 -6.65 18.88 -5.48
CA PRO A 135 -7.95 19.46 -5.75
C PRO A 135 -8.97 18.39 -6.13
N GLN A 136 -10.24 18.69 -5.91
CA GLN A 136 -11.32 17.80 -6.34
C GLN A 136 -11.25 17.55 -7.86
N PRO A 137 -11.21 16.28 -8.28
CA PRO A 137 -11.27 15.98 -9.70
C PRO A 137 -12.56 16.49 -10.35
N PRO A 138 -12.55 16.83 -11.65
CA PRO A 138 -13.75 17.24 -12.35
C PRO A 138 -14.80 16.13 -12.39
N GLU A 139 -16.07 16.47 -12.36
CA GLU A 139 -17.18 15.50 -12.46
C GLU A 139 -17.21 14.82 -13.82
N ILE A 140 -16.86 15.55 -14.88
CA ILE A 140 -16.81 15.08 -16.27
C ILE A 140 -15.35 15.01 -16.73
N GLU A 141 -15.00 13.90 -17.36
CA GLU A 141 -13.67 13.68 -17.93
C GLU A 141 -13.36 14.73 -19.02
N ASN A 142 -12.16 15.33 -18.91
CA ASN A 142 -11.57 16.07 -20.03
C ASN A 142 -10.64 15.14 -20.81
N LYS A 143 -11.09 14.64 -21.96
CA LYS A 143 -10.36 13.70 -22.82
C LYS A 143 -9.04 14.26 -23.35
N ASP A 144 -8.98 15.57 -23.61
CA ASP A 144 -7.77 16.22 -24.11
C ASP A 144 -6.63 16.22 -23.07
N MET A 145 -6.95 16.09 -21.80
CA MET A 145 -5.98 16.05 -20.71
C MET A 145 -5.63 14.64 -20.25
N SER A 146 -6.44 13.64 -20.52
CA SER A 146 -6.27 12.32 -19.95
C SER A 146 -5.96 11.21 -20.94
N TRP A 147 -6.37 11.34 -22.20
CA TRP A 147 -6.11 10.33 -23.22
C TRP A 147 -4.60 10.25 -23.58
N PRO A 148 -3.97 9.08 -23.70
CA PRO A 148 -4.51 7.70 -23.56
C PRO A 148 -4.42 7.15 -22.12
N HIS A 149 -4.25 7.98 -21.13
CA HIS A 149 -4.15 7.59 -19.72
C HIS A 149 -5.54 7.40 -19.10
N TRP A 150 -5.51 6.96 -17.84
CA TRP A 150 -6.72 6.77 -17.05
C TRP A 150 -7.49 8.08 -16.89
N PRO A 151 -8.83 8.10 -17.12
CA PRO A 151 -9.61 9.33 -17.07
C PRO A 151 -9.53 10.04 -15.71
N MET A 152 -9.16 11.31 -15.73
CA MET A 152 -9.16 12.17 -14.55
C MET A 152 -10.58 12.72 -14.34
N LYS A 153 -11.35 12.04 -13.49
CA LYS A 153 -12.71 12.45 -13.09
C LYS A 153 -12.99 12.07 -11.64
N LEU A 154 -13.94 12.77 -11.03
CA LEU A 154 -14.41 12.43 -9.70
C LEU A 154 -14.99 11.02 -9.68
N ARG A 155 -14.49 10.21 -8.75
CA ARG A 155 -14.98 8.86 -8.48
C ARG A 155 -15.23 8.73 -7.01
N VAL A 156 -16.42 8.29 -6.67
CA VAL A 156 -16.78 7.96 -5.30
C VAL A 156 -16.75 6.45 -5.19
N SER A 157 -15.88 5.91 -4.33
CA SER A 157 -15.86 4.47 -4.06
C SER A 157 -17.10 4.07 -3.25
N THR A 158 -17.42 2.78 -3.27
CA THR A 158 -18.51 2.24 -2.44
C THR A 158 -18.32 2.55 -0.95
N SER A 159 -17.09 2.57 -0.47
CA SER A 159 -16.79 2.92 0.94
C SER A 159 -17.06 4.39 1.24
N GLN A 160 -16.70 5.31 0.35
CA GLN A 160 -16.98 6.73 0.51
C GLN A 160 -18.48 7.01 0.45
N ALA A 161 -19.21 6.29 -0.43
CA ALA A 161 -20.66 6.39 -0.56
C ALA A 161 -21.42 5.94 0.70
N GLU A 162 -20.79 5.25 1.66
CA GLU A 162 -21.35 4.89 2.95
C GLU A 162 -21.55 6.09 3.90
N GLY A 163 -21.08 7.29 3.51
CA GLY A 163 -21.34 8.54 4.25
C GLY A 163 -20.07 9.29 4.68
N ALA A 164 -18.92 9.03 4.06
CA ALA A 164 -17.70 9.78 4.35
C ALA A 164 -17.75 11.19 3.77
N ASP A 165 -17.38 12.17 4.58
CA ASP A 165 -17.11 13.53 4.11
C ASP A 165 -15.70 13.58 3.52
N THR A 166 -15.56 14.11 2.29
CA THR A 166 -14.25 14.31 1.66
C THR A 166 -13.94 15.78 1.51
N ILE A 167 -12.79 16.20 2.04
CA ILE A 167 -12.31 17.58 1.97
C ILE A 167 -11.04 17.60 1.11
N TYR A 168 -11.08 18.35 0.02
CA TYR A 168 -10.00 18.48 -0.97
C TYR A 168 -9.15 19.73 -0.71
N SER A 169 -7.97 19.75 -1.31
CA SER A 169 -7.01 20.85 -1.22
C SER A 169 -6.65 21.18 0.23
N ILE A 170 -6.44 20.16 1.05
CA ILE A 170 -6.13 20.27 2.47
C ILE A 170 -4.76 19.68 2.78
N SER A 171 -3.92 20.46 3.45
CA SER A 171 -2.65 20.02 4.01
C SER A 171 -2.72 19.99 5.53
N THR A 172 -2.40 18.86 6.14
CA THR A 172 -2.28 18.73 7.60
C THR A 172 -1.03 19.45 8.07
N THR A 173 -1.15 20.26 9.10
CA THR A 173 -0.06 21.06 9.68
C THR A 173 0.39 20.56 11.05
N GLY A 174 -0.40 19.74 11.72
CA GLY A 174 -0.07 19.18 13.03
C GLY A 174 -1.28 18.55 13.71
N PHE A 175 -1.06 18.17 14.96
CA PHE A 175 -2.06 17.49 15.78
C PHE A 175 -2.08 18.11 17.18
N LYS A 176 -3.26 18.19 17.78
CA LYS A 176 -3.44 18.58 19.18
C LYS A 176 -4.01 17.42 19.97
N GLY A 177 -3.63 17.34 21.24
CA GLY A 177 -4.11 16.30 22.13
C GLY A 177 -4.18 16.73 23.57
N VAL A 178 -4.84 15.90 24.37
CA VAL A 178 -4.96 16.01 25.81
C VAL A 178 -4.54 14.66 26.41
N ASP A 179 -3.76 14.68 27.47
CA ASP A 179 -3.27 13.47 28.17
C ASP A 179 -2.61 12.43 27.23
N GLY A 180 -1.84 12.92 26.25
CA GLY A 180 -1.12 12.08 25.30
C GLY A 180 -1.98 11.48 24.17
N ARG A 181 -3.27 11.82 24.06
CA ARG A 181 -4.20 11.35 23.03
C ARG A 181 -4.61 12.46 22.12
N ILE A 182 -4.75 12.15 20.83
CA ILE A 182 -5.25 13.11 19.85
C ILE A 182 -6.67 13.53 20.15
N THR A 183 -6.94 14.83 19.97
CA THR A 183 -8.29 15.42 20.05
C THR A 183 -8.63 16.24 18.81
N GLN A 184 -7.63 16.78 18.12
CA GLN A 184 -7.83 17.56 16.90
C GLN A 184 -6.68 17.37 15.90
N LEU A 185 -7.02 17.36 14.62
CA LEU A 185 -6.11 17.52 13.50
C LEU A 185 -6.14 18.97 13.04
N LEU A 186 -4.96 19.59 12.88
CA LEU A 186 -4.79 20.94 12.36
C LEU A 186 -4.49 20.91 10.87
N TYR A 187 -5.09 21.82 10.12
CA TYR A 187 -4.89 21.89 8.68
C TYR A 187 -4.83 23.33 8.16
N THR A 188 -4.37 23.48 6.94
CA THR A 188 -4.54 24.67 6.11
C THR A 188 -5.01 24.25 4.71
N LYS A 189 -5.71 25.12 3.98
CA LYS A 189 -5.97 24.90 2.56
C LYS A 189 -4.69 25.10 1.76
N VAL A 190 -4.60 24.43 0.63
CA VAL A 190 -3.54 24.65 -0.34
C VAL A 190 -4.11 25.10 -1.67
N ASP A 191 -3.33 25.92 -2.39
CA ASP A 191 -3.66 26.36 -3.74
C ASP A 191 -3.27 25.30 -4.81
N GLU A 192 -3.46 25.62 -6.08
CA GLU A 192 -3.12 24.74 -7.21
C GLU A 192 -1.61 24.41 -7.30
N LYS A 193 -0.75 25.21 -6.67
CA LYS A 193 0.69 25.00 -6.58
C LYS A 193 1.11 24.31 -5.27
N MET A 194 0.13 23.77 -4.52
CA MET A 194 0.35 23.14 -3.22
C MET A 194 0.94 24.08 -2.16
N GLN A 195 0.74 25.40 -2.30
CA GLN A 195 1.20 26.37 -1.31
C GLN A 195 0.09 26.64 -0.30
N PRO A 196 0.42 26.79 0.99
CA PRO A 196 -0.56 27.14 2.02
C PRO A 196 -1.26 28.46 1.69
N VAL A 197 -2.58 28.48 1.83
CA VAL A 197 -3.41 29.69 1.68
C VAL A 197 -3.49 30.39 3.04
N PRO A 198 -2.91 31.58 3.20
CA PRO A 198 -2.94 32.31 4.47
C PRO A 198 -4.37 32.59 4.95
N GLY A 199 -4.62 32.42 6.26
CA GLY A 199 -5.93 32.64 6.87
C GLY A 199 -6.95 31.53 6.62
N SER A 200 -6.51 30.37 6.09
CA SER A 200 -7.36 29.20 5.87
C SER A 200 -7.13 28.08 6.89
N GLU A 201 -6.37 28.39 7.94
CA GLU A 201 -6.07 27.45 9.01
C GLU A 201 -7.35 27.02 9.73
N GLY A 202 -7.43 25.74 10.04
CA GLY A 202 -8.57 25.15 10.73
C GLY A 202 -8.19 23.93 11.55
N ALA A 203 -9.17 23.40 12.25
CA ALA A 203 -9.04 22.19 13.03
C ALA A 203 -10.28 21.30 12.84
N LEU A 204 -10.07 19.98 12.86
CA LEU A 204 -11.10 18.96 12.86
C LEU A 204 -10.97 18.11 14.12
N ASP A 205 -12.09 17.84 14.78
CA ASP A 205 -12.09 16.91 15.90
C ASP A 205 -11.73 15.51 15.44
N ALA A 206 -10.83 14.84 16.14
CA ALA A 206 -10.30 13.55 15.80
C ALA A 206 -9.99 12.71 17.04
N ASP A 207 -10.53 11.50 17.08
CA ASP A 207 -10.19 10.47 18.07
C ASP A 207 -9.29 9.37 17.48
N LEU A 208 -9.24 9.31 16.13
CA LEU A 208 -8.41 8.38 15.37
C LEU A 208 -8.02 9.02 14.02
N VAL A 209 -6.73 9.04 13.72
CA VAL A 209 -6.20 9.47 12.42
C VAL A 209 -5.49 8.29 11.74
N LEU A 210 -5.87 7.99 10.51
CA LEU A 210 -5.31 6.91 9.70
C LEU A 210 -4.51 7.51 8.53
N LEU A 211 -3.22 7.24 8.51
CA LEU A 211 -2.29 7.73 7.49
C LEU A 211 -2.28 6.73 6.31
N ALA A 212 -2.90 7.12 5.18
CA ALA A 212 -3.06 6.31 3.97
C ALA A 212 -2.43 7.00 2.74
N MET A 213 -1.23 7.55 2.91
CA MET A 213 -0.56 8.43 1.92
C MET A 213 0.36 7.68 0.95
N GLY A 214 0.26 6.35 0.89
CA GLY A 214 1.05 5.49 0.03
C GLY A 214 2.37 5.03 0.63
N PHE A 215 3.21 4.40 -0.19
CA PHE A 215 4.41 3.68 0.23
C PHE A 215 5.66 4.19 -0.48
N SER A 216 6.76 4.25 0.26
CA SER A 216 8.05 4.77 -0.20
C SER A 216 8.98 3.70 -0.78
N GLY A 217 8.69 2.43 -0.54
CA GLY A 217 9.53 1.31 -0.99
C GLY A 217 9.15 0.00 -0.33
N PRO A 218 9.98 -1.04 -0.53
CA PRO A 218 9.82 -2.31 0.16
C PRO A 218 9.99 -2.13 1.67
N PRO A 219 9.46 -3.05 2.47
CA PRO A 219 9.81 -3.10 3.88
C PRO A 219 11.32 -3.25 4.04
N SER A 220 11.88 -2.70 5.11
CA SER A 220 13.28 -2.97 5.48
C SER A 220 13.39 -4.44 5.85
N GLN A 221 14.02 -5.23 5.00
CA GLN A 221 14.21 -6.67 5.21
C GLN A 221 15.67 -7.04 4.95
N PRO A 222 16.21 -8.03 5.68
CA PRO A 222 17.54 -8.56 5.44
C PRO A 222 17.77 -8.95 3.99
N LEU A 223 16.77 -9.51 3.30
CA LEU A 223 16.84 -9.86 1.88
C LEU A 223 17.39 -8.73 0.99
N ILE A 224 16.93 -7.49 1.19
CA ILE A 224 17.37 -6.35 0.35
C ILE A 224 18.82 -5.98 0.66
N GLU A 225 19.21 -6.08 1.93
CA GLU A 225 20.58 -5.81 2.39
C GLU A 225 21.54 -6.92 1.93
N ASP A 226 21.14 -8.18 2.04
CA ASP A 226 21.93 -9.35 1.64
C ASP A 226 22.14 -9.44 0.14
N LEU A 227 21.17 -8.97 -0.66
CA LEU A 227 21.32 -8.89 -2.12
C LEU A 227 22.37 -7.85 -2.55
N ASP A 228 22.79 -6.94 -1.64
CA ASP A 228 23.73 -5.85 -1.92
C ASP A 228 23.31 -5.02 -3.15
N MET A 229 22.00 -4.82 -3.32
CA MET A 229 21.42 -4.15 -4.48
C MET A 229 20.98 -2.74 -4.13
N GLU A 230 21.30 -1.80 -5.01
CA GLU A 230 20.83 -0.43 -4.87
C GLU A 230 19.36 -0.30 -5.23
N LEU A 231 18.61 0.38 -4.36
CA LEU A 231 17.24 0.77 -4.64
C LEU A 231 17.24 2.05 -5.49
N VAL A 232 16.76 1.94 -6.72
CA VAL A 232 16.66 3.08 -7.63
C VAL A 232 15.42 3.93 -7.33
N ALA A 233 15.59 5.25 -7.41
CA ALA A 233 14.49 6.18 -7.23
C ALA A 233 13.59 6.24 -8.48
N ARG A 234 12.28 6.07 -8.28
CA ARG A 234 11.23 6.31 -9.27
C ARG A 234 10.25 7.33 -8.67
N GLY A 235 10.54 8.61 -8.87
CA GLY A 235 9.85 9.68 -8.15
C GLY A 235 10.15 9.63 -6.64
N ARG A 236 9.12 9.50 -5.82
CA ARG A 236 9.26 9.36 -4.35
C ARG A 236 9.46 7.91 -3.87
N PHE A 237 9.23 6.95 -4.74
CA PHE A 237 9.39 5.54 -4.46
C PHE A 237 10.84 5.09 -4.72
N LYS A 238 11.32 4.12 -3.92
CA LYS A 238 12.59 3.43 -4.15
C LYS A 238 12.34 1.93 -4.30
N GLY A 239 12.79 1.33 -5.39
CA GLY A 239 12.58 -0.08 -5.69
C GLY A 239 13.77 -0.74 -6.36
N LEU A 240 13.71 -2.06 -6.51
CA LEU A 240 14.76 -2.81 -7.19
C LEU A 240 14.87 -2.45 -8.66
N ALA A 241 16.10 -2.31 -9.15
CA ALA A 241 16.41 -2.09 -10.55
C ALA A 241 16.32 -3.42 -11.32
N ALA A 242 15.24 -3.61 -12.07
CA ALA A 242 15.09 -4.75 -12.97
C ALA A 242 14.77 -4.27 -14.38
N ASP A 243 15.22 -5.00 -15.38
CA ASP A 243 14.95 -4.73 -16.79
C ASP A 243 13.45 -4.79 -17.09
N ASP A 244 12.94 -3.87 -17.90
CA ASP A 244 11.50 -3.73 -18.16
C ASP A 244 10.91 -4.84 -19.06
N HIS A 245 11.74 -5.63 -19.71
CA HIS A 245 11.32 -6.70 -20.63
C HIS A 245 11.62 -8.09 -20.10
N THR A 246 12.77 -8.26 -19.44
CA THR A 246 13.25 -9.54 -18.94
C THR A 246 13.00 -9.70 -17.43
N TYR A 247 12.69 -8.61 -16.73
CA TYR A 247 12.50 -8.60 -15.26
C TYR A 247 13.73 -9.01 -14.46
N HIS A 248 14.85 -9.22 -15.16
CA HIS A 248 16.11 -9.60 -14.54
C HIS A 248 16.69 -8.44 -13.73
N LEU A 249 17.23 -8.72 -12.56
CA LEU A 249 17.91 -7.73 -11.73
C LEU A 249 19.27 -7.38 -12.33
N ASN A 250 19.51 -6.10 -12.58
CA ASN A 250 20.66 -5.62 -13.36
C ASN A 250 22.02 -5.99 -12.73
N ASP A 251 22.11 -6.01 -11.40
CA ASP A 251 23.36 -6.23 -10.67
C ASP A 251 23.43 -7.59 -9.96
N SER A 252 22.57 -8.54 -10.36
CA SER A 252 22.57 -9.88 -9.79
C SER A 252 23.86 -10.64 -10.12
N LYS A 253 24.64 -10.98 -9.09
CA LYS A 253 25.94 -11.68 -9.22
C LYS A 253 25.82 -13.05 -9.90
N SER A 254 24.74 -13.79 -9.63
CA SER A 254 24.52 -15.14 -10.19
C SER A 254 23.73 -15.15 -11.48
N GLY A 255 23.12 -14.04 -11.86
CA GLY A 255 22.25 -13.95 -13.03
C GLY A 255 20.91 -14.70 -12.90
N LYS A 256 20.52 -15.11 -11.70
CA LYS A 256 19.30 -15.90 -11.45
C LYS A 256 18.15 -15.11 -10.83
N TRP A 257 18.36 -13.83 -10.51
CA TRP A 257 17.41 -13.03 -9.74
C TRP A 257 16.58 -12.12 -10.62
N TYR A 258 15.29 -12.10 -10.35
CA TYR A 258 14.28 -11.33 -11.06
C TYR A 258 13.42 -10.55 -10.07
N ALA A 259 12.77 -9.47 -10.49
CA ALA A 259 11.82 -8.74 -9.67
C ALA A 259 10.59 -8.32 -10.48
N ALA A 260 9.40 -8.45 -9.88
CA ALA A 260 8.13 -8.03 -10.50
C ALA A 260 7.17 -7.41 -9.49
N GLY A 261 6.26 -6.60 -9.98
CA GLY A 261 5.25 -5.93 -9.17
C GLY A 261 5.77 -4.69 -8.45
N ASP A 262 5.15 -4.36 -7.31
CA ASP A 262 5.39 -3.09 -6.63
C ASP A 262 6.81 -2.94 -6.08
N ILE A 263 7.54 -4.04 -5.85
CA ILE A 263 8.95 -4.00 -5.44
C ILE A 263 9.85 -3.26 -6.45
N ARG A 264 9.51 -3.31 -7.74
CA ARG A 264 10.28 -2.65 -8.79
C ARG A 264 9.61 -1.39 -9.35
N ARG A 265 8.29 -1.36 -9.43
CA ARG A 265 7.57 -0.26 -10.08
C ARG A 265 6.99 0.78 -9.13
N GLY A 266 6.91 0.48 -7.84
CA GLY A 266 6.16 1.23 -6.86
C GLY A 266 4.73 0.74 -6.72
N GLN A 267 4.04 1.27 -5.73
CA GLN A 267 2.64 0.93 -5.47
C GLN A 267 1.79 1.10 -6.74
N SER A 268 0.98 0.10 -7.02
CA SER A 268 0.17 0.04 -8.23
C SER A 268 -1.14 -0.72 -8.01
N LEU A 269 -1.85 -1.01 -9.08
CA LEU A 269 -3.08 -1.78 -9.04
C LEU A 269 -2.79 -3.28 -9.13
N VAL A 270 -3.69 -4.11 -8.58
CA VAL A 270 -3.60 -5.56 -8.65
C VAL A 270 -3.47 -6.10 -10.08
N VAL A 271 -4.09 -5.43 -11.05
CA VAL A 271 -3.97 -5.78 -12.48
C VAL A 271 -2.53 -5.66 -13.00
N TRP A 272 -1.76 -4.71 -12.49
CA TRP A 272 -0.35 -4.57 -12.81
C TRP A 272 0.51 -5.64 -12.15
N ALA A 273 0.22 -5.99 -10.90
CA ALA A 273 0.90 -7.07 -10.21
C ALA A 273 0.72 -8.41 -10.95
N ILE A 274 -0.52 -8.73 -11.36
CA ILE A 274 -0.84 -9.91 -12.17
C ILE A 274 -0.09 -9.88 -13.51
N ARG A 275 -0.15 -8.74 -14.21
CA ARG A 275 0.53 -8.59 -15.52
C ARG A 275 2.03 -8.80 -15.39
N GLU A 276 2.68 -8.12 -14.44
CA GLU A 276 4.13 -8.24 -14.27
C GLU A 276 4.55 -9.64 -13.83
N GLY A 277 3.80 -10.29 -12.94
CA GLY A 277 4.06 -11.66 -12.55
C GLY A 277 4.01 -12.63 -13.76
N ARG A 278 3.02 -12.48 -14.64
CA ARG A 278 2.90 -13.27 -15.86
C ARG A 278 4.04 -12.99 -16.85
N GLN A 279 4.39 -11.73 -17.05
CA GLN A 279 5.49 -11.35 -17.95
C GLN A 279 6.85 -11.80 -17.40
N ALA A 280 7.06 -11.73 -16.09
CA ALA A 280 8.26 -12.27 -15.46
C ALA A 280 8.35 -13.79 -15.61
N ALA A 281 7.24 -14.52 -15.42
CA ALA A 281 7.18 -15.96 -15.66
C ALA A 281 7.55 -16.32 -17.12
N HIS A 282 7.00 -15.59 -18.10
CA HIS A 282 7.38 -15.74 -19.51
C HIS A 282 8.87 -15.51 -19.73
N ALA A 283 9.44 -14.46 -19.13
CA ALA A 283 10.86 -14.14 -19.31
C ALA A 283 11.78 -15.18 -18.66
N ILE A 284 11.44 -15.65 -17.45
CA ILE A 284 12.18 -16.70 -16.74
C ILE A 284 12.12 -18.02 -17.51
N ASP A 285 10.94 -18.44 -17.95
CA ASP A 285 10.77 -19.66 -18.74
C ASP A 285 11.61 -19.61 -20.01
N LYS A 286 11.57 -18.49 -20.75
CA LYS A 286 12.40 -18.29 -21.93
C LYS A 286 13.90 -18.34 -21.62
N ALA A 287 14.34 -17.78 -20.49
CA ALA A 287 15.74 -17.79 -20.09
C ALA A 287 16.23 -19.21 -19.75
N LEU A 288 15.42 -20.00 -19.05
CA LEU A 288 15.75 -21.36 -18.64
C LEU A 288 15.63 -22.38 -19.80
N MET A 289 14.61 -22.24 -20.64
CA MET A 289 14.27 -23.21 -21.69
C MET A 289 14.78 -22.82 -23.09
N GLY A 290 15.31 -21.62 -23.28
CA GLY A 290 15.70 -21.06 -24.56
C GLY A 290 14.54 -20.56 -25.43
N ALA A 291 13.33 -21.07 -25.22
CA ALA A 291 12.09 -20.67 -25.88
C ALA A 291 10.93 -20.80 -24.88
N THR A 292 9.82 -20.12 -25.14
CA THR A 292 8.63 -20.21 -24.26
C THR A 292 7.35 -20.19 -25.08
N THR A 293 6.34 -20.90 -24.61
CA THR A 293 4.96 -20.85 -25.12
C THR A 293 4.03 -20.07 -24.20
N LEU A 294 4.54 -19.57 -23.07
CA LEU A 294 3.74 -18.77 -22.14
C LEU A 294 3.34 -17.43 -22.80
N PRO A 295 2.12 -16.96 -22.60
CA PRO A 295 1.68 -15.67 -23.13
C PRO A 295 2.44 -14.53 -22.45
N ARG A 296 2.71 -13.47 -23.20
CA ARG A 296 3.37 -12.24 -22.69
C ARG A 296 2.35 -11.22 -22.21
#